data_135265d3e98aec76500eea1188d024ba
#
_entry.id   135265d3e98aec76500eea1188d024ba
#
_cell.length_a   1.000
_cell.length_b   1.000
_cell.length_c   1.000
_cell.angle_alpha   90.00
_cell.angle_beta   90.00
_cell.angle_gamma   90.00
#
_symmetry.space_group_name_H-M   'P 1'
#
loop_
_entity.id
_entity.type
_entity.pdbx_description
1 polymer ?
#
loop_
_entity_poly.entity_id
_entity_poly.type
_entity_poly.pdbx_seq_one_letter_code
_entity_poly.pdbx_strand_id
1 'polypeptide(L)'
;MSYHFDPIDYEKKINAAWQNNTSTEEIKKTVSEVVKALDNGFIRVAQKENGVWGVNQWIKKAVLLSFKYTKNTPINSGEILYYDKVPSKFSEFTEDDFKKLKIRVVPGAMVRNGSFIGENTVLMPSFV
;
A
#
# COMPACT_ATOMS: atom_id res chain seq x y z
N MET A 1 5.95 15.56 13.81
CA MET A 1 7.09 14.61 13.74
C MET A 1 7.44 14.38 12.28
N SER A 2 8.64 14.73 11.87
CA SER A 2 9.12 14.42 10.52
C SER A 2 9.32 12.90 10.43
N TYR A 3 8.52 12.26 9.62
CA TYR A 3 8.66 10.83 9.33
C TYR A 3 9.94 10.67 8.49
N HIS A 4 10.98 10.18 9.11
CA HIS A 4 12.25 9.92 8.41
C HIS A 4 12.18 8.53 7.78
N PHE A 5 11.80 8.48 6.50
CA PHE A 5 11.81 7.26 5.72
C PHE A 5 13.17 7.13 5.01
N ASP A 6 13.96 6.14 5.40
CA ASP A 6 15.23 5.82 4.75
C ASP A 6 15.09 4.56 3.88
N PRO A 7 14.96 4.70 2.55
CA PRO A 7 14.78 3.56 1.66
C PRO A 7 15.90 2.52 1.75
N ILE A 8 17.13 2.93 2.01
CA ILE A 8 18.30 2.03 2.06
C ILE A 8 18.24 1.14 3.30
N ASP A 9 17.91 1.70 4.45
CA ASP A 9 17.76 0.94 5.69
C ASP A 9 16.56 -0.03 5.58
N TYR A 10 15.44 0.44 5.05
CA TYR A 10 14.24 -0.37 4.85
C TYR A 10 14.50 -1.52 3.87
N GLU A 11 15.19 -1.28 2.75
CA GLU A 11 15.55 -2.32 1.80
C GLU A 11 16.37 -3.43 2.45
N LYS A 12 17.39 -3.08 3.25
CA LYS A 12 18.21 -4.04 4.00
C LYS A 12 17.38 -4.90 4.94
N LYS A 13 16.52 -4.27 5.75
CA LYS A 13 15.63 -4.95 6.70
C LYS A 13 14.66 -5.90 6.00
N ILE A 14 14.01 -5.44 4.93
CA ILE A 14 13.08 -6.26 4.16
C ILE A 14 13.77 -7.44 3.49
N ASN A 15 14.91 -7.23 2.87
CA ASN A 15 15.65 -8.32 2.24
C ASN A 15 16.14 -9.36 3.27
N ALA A 16 16.64 -8.93 4.42
CA ALA A 16 17.02 -9.83 5.50
C ALA A 16 15.82 -10.63 6.05
N ALA A 17 14.68 -9.97 6.28
CA ALA A 17 13.45 -10.63 6.74
C ALA A 17 12.93 -11.65 5.72
N TRP A 18 13.01 -11.33 4.44
CA TRP A 18 12.63 -12.23 3.35
C TRP A 18 13.49 -13.49 3.32
N GLN A 19 14.81 -13.33 3.39
CA GLN A 19 15.76 -14.45 3.35
C GLN A 19 15.65 -15.36 4.59
N ASN A 20 15.54 -14.76 5.77
CA ASN A 20 15.54 -15.47 7.05
C ASN A 20 14.13 -15.87 7.52
N ASN A 21 13.10 -15.61 6.73
CA ASN A 21 11.72 -15.87 7.11
C ASN A 21 11.32 -15.26 8.47
N THR A 22 11.84 -14.09 8.80
CA THR A 22 11.68 -13.42 10.10
C THR A 22 10.34 -12.72 10.18
N SER A 23 9.70 -12.76 11.36
CA SER A 23 8.42 -12.09 11.60
C SER A 23 8.36 -11.45 12.99
N THR A 24 9.40 -10.68 13.36
CA THR A 24 9.42 -9.90 14.60
C THR A 24 8.48 -8.69 14.50
N GLU A 25 8.09 -8.14 15.65
CA GLU A 25 7.24 -6.93 15.66
C GLU A 25 7.93 -5.73 14.99
N GLU A 26 9.26 -5.63 15.10
CA GLU A 26 10.03 -4.62 14.39
C GLU A 26 9.88 -4.76 12.86
N ILE A 27 10.01 -5.97 12.33
CA ILE A 27 9.86 -6.22 10.90
C ILE A 27 8.42 -5.98 10.43
N LYS A 28 7.42 -6.38 11.21
CA LYS A 28 6.01 -6.09 10.89
C LYS A 28 5.76 -4.58 10.81
N LYS A 29 6.33 -3.82 11.75
CA LYS A 29 6.27 -2.35 11.71
C LYS A 29 6.96 -1.80 10.46
N THR A 30 8.17 -2.25 10.15
CA THR A 30 8.91 -1.86 8.95
C THR A 30 8.09 -2.12 7.67
N VAL A 31 7.50 -3.31 7.56
CA VAL A 31 6.63 -3.67 6.42
C VAL A 31 5.42 -2.74 6.33
N SER A 32 4.76 -2.45 7.45
CA SER A 32 3.62 -1.52 7.49
C SER A 32 4.01 -0.12 7.02
N GLU A 33 5.17 0.37 7.44
CA GLU A 33 5.70 1.69 7.05
C GLU A 33 6.03 1.74 5.54
N VAL A 34 6.58 0.67 4.98
CA VAL A 34 6.83 0.56 3.53
C VAL A 34 5.53 0.59 2.75
N VAL A 35 4.52 -0.18 3.17
CA VAL A 35 3.20 -0.19 2.51
C VAL A 35 2.54 1.19 2.60
N LYS A 36 2.66 1.88 3.74
CA LYS A 36 2.15 3.24 3.91
C LYS A 36 2.87 4.26 3.02
N ALA A 37 4.19 4.14 2.88
CA ALA A 37 4.97 4.99 1.97
C ALA A 37 4.57 4.76 0.50
N LEU A 38 4.30 3.51 0.14
CA LEU A 38 3.80 3.13 -1.18
C LEU A 38 2.39 3.68 -1.43
N ASP A 39 1.49 3.56 -0.47
CA ASP A 39 0.11 4.07 -0.51
C ASP A 39 0.05 5.60 -0.69
N ASN A 40 0.98 6.30 -0.07
CA ASN A 40 1.11 7.76 -0.18
C ASN A 40 1.95 8.23 -1.39
N GLY A 41 2.51 7.31 -2.18
CA GLY A 41 3.29 7.62 -3.37
C GLY A 41 4.70 8.15 -3.11
N PHE A 42 5.22 8.02 -1.90
CA PHE A 42 6.61 8.39 -1.59
C PHE A 42 7.63 7.45 -2.21
N ILE A 43 7.24 6.22 -2.44
CA ILE A 43 8.05 5.21 -3.13
C ILE A 43 7.22 4.54 -4.23
N ARG A 44 7.89 3.93 -5.20
CA ARG A 44 7.28 3.23 -6.33
C ARG A 44 7.91 1.85 -6.51
N VAL A 45 7.08 0.84 -6.81
CA VAL A 45 7.58 -0.50 -7.20
C VAL A 45 8.36 -0.43 -8.51
N ALA A 46 7.87 0.33 -9.46
CA ALA A 46 8.56 0.61 -10.72
C ALA A 46 8.71 2.12 -10.89
N GLN A 47 9.90 2.55 -11.24
CA GLN A 47 10.20 3.96 -11.49
C GLN A 47 11.18 4.12 -12.64
N LYS A 48 11.16 5.29 -13.28
CA LYS A 48 12.04 5.62 -14.38
C LYS A 48 13.15 6.53 -13.89
N GLU A 49 14.40 6.07 -14.01
CA GLU A 49 15.59 6.85 -13.66
C GLU A 49 16.47 6.98 -14.89
N ASN A 50 16.89 8.20 -15.21
CA ASN A 50 17.71 8.49 -16.40
C ASN A 50 17.16 7.88 -17.70
N GLY A 51 15.84 7.84 -17.84
CA GLY A 51 15.18 7.29 -19.03
C GLY A 51 14.98 5.77 -19.03
N VAL A 52 15.51 5.04 -18.05
CA VAL A 52 15.42 3.57 -17.95
C VAL A 52 14.45 3.17 -16.83
N TRP A 53 13.57 2.21 -17.12
CA TRP A 53 12.67 1.63 -16.11
C TRP A 53 13.42 0.65 -15.21
N GLY A 54 13.33 0.87 -13.90
CA GLY A 54 13.80 -0.03 -12.86
C GLY A 54 12.66 -0.56 -12.00
N VAL A 55 12.86 -1.72 -11.40
CA VAL A 55 11.91 -2.34 -10.46
C VAL A 55 12.55 -2.51 -9.09
N ASN A 56 11.95 -1.91 -8.08
CA ASN A 56 12.34 -2.05 -6.68
C ASN A 56 11.82 -3.37 -6.11
N GLN A 57 12.56 -4.45 -6.32
CA GLN A 57 12.15 -5.81 -5.91
C GLN A 57 11.91 -5.93 -4.40
N TRP A 58 12.64 -5.17 -3.59
CA TRP A 58 12.47 -5.16 -2.14
C TRP A 58 11.08 -4.67 -1.72
N ILE A 59 10.49 -3.71 -2.44
CA ILE A 59 9.13 -3.23 -2.18
C ILE A 59 8.11 -4.33 -2.46
N LYS A 60 8.27 -5.11 -3.54
CA LYS A 60 7.43 -6.29 -3.81
C LYS A 60 7.52 -7.32 -2.68
N LYS A 61 8.72 -7.57 -2.17
CA LYS A 61 8.92 -8.45 -1.00
C LYS A 61 8.18 -7.91 0.23
N ALA A 62 8.24 -6.61 0.49
CA ALA A 62 7.51 -5.98 1.60
C ALA A 62 6.00 -6.20 1.46
N VAL A 63 5.42 -6.02 0.27
CA VAL A 63 3.99 -6.29 0.02
C VAL A 63 3.65 -7.77 0.28
N LEU A 64 4.48 -8.70 -0.19
CA LEU A 64 4.25 -10.14 0.05
C LEU A 64 4.38 -10.51 1.54
N LEU A 65 5.33 -9.89 2.25
CA LEU A 65 5.46 -10.06 3.70
C LEU A 65 4.24 -9.50 4.44
N SER A 66 3.67 -8.39 3.98
CA SER A 66 2.45 -7.84 4.59
C SER A 66 1.29 -8.83 4.52
N PHE A 67 1.11 -9.52 3.39
CA PHE A 67 0.10 -10.58 3.26
C PHE A 67 0.34 -11.76 4.20
N LYS A 68 1.60 -12.09 4.43
CA LYS A 68 1.99 -13.18 5.34
C LYS A 68 1.70 -12.83 6.80
N TYR A 69 1.88 -11.57 7.18
CA TYR A 69 1.72 -11.11 8.57
C TYR A 69 0.29 -10.75 8.93
N THR A 70 -0.60 -10.62 7.95
CA THR A 70 -2.00 -10.26 8.14
C THR A 70 -2.90 -11.47 7.94
N LYS A 71 -3.90 -11.62 8.80
CA LYS A 71 -4.92 -12.66 8.69
C LYS A 71 -6.12 -12.12 7.90
N ASN A 72 -6.83 -13.02 7.21
CA ASN A 72 -8.12 -12.67 6.65
C ASN A 72 -9.12 -12.31 7.75
N THR A 73 -9.86 -11.23 7.53
CA THR A 73 -10.94 -10.78 8.41
C THR A 73 -12.15 -10.37 7.59
N PRO A 74 -13.36 -10.44 8.16
CA PRO A 74 -14.54 -9.90 7.50
C PRO A 74 -14.38 -8.39 7.28
N ILE A 75 -14.69 -7.93 6.08
CA ILE A 75 -14.72 -6.51 5.70
C ILE A 75 -16.14 -6.20 5.24
N ASN A 76 -16.87 -5.42 6.05
CA ASN A 76 -18.23 -5.01 5.72
C ASN A 76 -18.21 -3.78 4.81
N SER A 77 -18.90 -3.86 3.69
CA SER A 77 -19.05 -2.75 2.75
C SER A 77 -20.52 -2.62 2.32
N GLY A 78 -21.33 -2.03 3.19
CA GLY A 78 -22.76 -1.91 2.99
C GLY A 78 -23.45 -3.28 2.98
N GLU A 79 -24.03 -3.66 1.84
CA GLU A 79 -24.73 -4.94 1.67
C GLU A 79 -23.79 -6.13 1.34
N ILE A 80 -22.50 -5.85 1.12
CA ILE A 80 -21.52 -6.85 0.72
C ILE A 80 -20.56 -7.14 1.87
N LEU A 81 -20.37 -8.42 2.16
CA LEU A 81 -19.37 -8.89 3.12
C LEU A 81 -18.21 -9.53 2.34
N TYR A 82 -17.03 -8.96 2.49
CA TYR A 82 -15.78 -9.54 1.98
C TYR A 82 -15.03 -10.27 3.08
N TYR A 83 -14.10 -11.12 2.70
CA TYR A 83 -13.21 -11.82 3.63
C TYR A 83 -11.78 -11.76 3.08
N ASP A 84 -11.01 -10.76 3.51
CA ASP A 84 -9.67 -10.51 3.00
C ASP A 84 -8.76 -9.95 4.11
N LYS A 85 -7.49 -9.84 3.79
CA LYS A 85 -6.44 -9.33 4.67
C LYS A 85 -5.99 -7.91 4.31
N VAL A 86 -6.36 -7.40 3.15
CA VAL A 86 -5.96 -6.06 2.68
C VAL A 86 -7.16 -5.13 2.72
N PRO A 87 -7.13 -4.08 3.55
CA PRO A 87 -8.22 -3.11 3.61
C PRO A 87 -8.33 -2.30 2.32
N SER A 88 -9.50 -1.75 2.07
CA SER A 88 -9.69 -0.75 1.03
C SER A 88 -8.90 0.52 1.38
N LYS A 89 -8.30 1.15 0.37
CA LYS A 89 -7.61 2.44 0.52
C LYS A 89 -8.49 3.52 1.12
N PHE A 90 -9.75 3.54 0.74
CA PHE A 90 -10.70 4.59 1.12
C PHE A 90 -11.57 4.24 2.32
N SER A 91 -11.28 3.14 3.05
CA SER A 91 -12.11 2.67 4.18
C SER A 91 -12.26 3.70 5.31
N GLU A 92 -11.29 4.57 5.47
CA GLU A 92 -11.27 5.60 6.52
C GLU A 92 -11.38 7.04 5.95
N PHE A 93 -11.63 7.17 4.64
CA PHE A 93 -11.79 8.48 4.00
C PHE A 93 -13.10 9.14 4.41
N THR A 94 -13.02 10.44 4.63
CA THR A 94 -14.16 11.34 4.79
C THR A 94 -14.50 12.02 3.47
N GLU A 95 -15.68 12.66 3.41
CA GLU A 95 -16.06 13.48 2.24
C GLU A 95 -15.04 14.59 1.95
N ASP A 96 -14.44 15.16 3.01
CA ASP A 96 -13.44 16.22 2.88
C ASP A 96 -12.13 15.70 2.26
N ASP A 97 -11.74 14.45 2.55
CA ASP A 97 -10.56 13.83 1.93
C ASP A 97 -10.75 13.68 0.41
N PHE A 98 -11.93 13.23 -0.02
CA PHE A 98 -12.26 13.14 -1.45
C PHE A 98 -12.29 14.53 -2.12
N LYS A 99 -12.87 15.52 -1.47
CA LYS A 99 -12.90 16.90 -1.99
C LYS A 99 -11.51 17.50 -2.11
N LYS A 100 -10.66 17.31 -1.11
CA LYS A 100 -9.27 17.80 -1.09
C LYS A 100 -8.44 17.21 -2.23
N LEU A 101 -8.55 15.92 -2.44
CA LEU A 101 -7.80 15.23 -3.51
C LEU A 101 -8.51 15.30 -4.87
N LYS A 102 -9.76 15.78 -4.90
CA LYS A 102 -10.59 15.85 -6.11
C LYS A 102 -10.70 14.48 -6.81
N ILE A 103 -10.80 13.42 -6.02
CA ILE A 103 -10.95 12.05 -6.51
C ILE A 103 -12.44 11.70 -6.55
N ARG A 104 -12.84 11.01 -7.62
CA ARG A 104 -14.17 10.41 -7.73
C ARG A 104 -14.03 8.90 -7.87
N VAL A 105 -14.68 8.16 -6.99
CA VAL A 105 -14.71 6.69 -6.98
C VAL A 105 -16.10 6.24 -7.38
N VAL A 106 -16.23 5.67 -8.56
CA VAL A 106 -17.52 5.17 -9.06
C VAL A 106 -17.85 3.85 -8.36
N PRO A 107 -19.11 3.60 -7.96
CA PRO A 107 -19.50 2.32 -7.37
C PRO A 107 -19.02 1.13 -8.23
N GLY A 108 -18.42 0.13 -7.60
CA GLY A 108 -17.77 -1.00 -8.27
C GLY A 108 -16.28 -0.83 -8.50
N ALA A 109 -15.71 0.36 -8.32
CA ALA A 109 -14.26 0.53 -8.28
C ALA A 109 -13.71 0.05 -6.93
N MET A 110 -12.68 -0.80 -6.96
CA MET A 110 -12.02 -1.32 -5.78
C MET A 110 -10.55 -0.92 -5.77
N VAL A 111 -10.13 -0.21 -4.72
CA VAL A 111 -8.75 0.23 -4.55
C VAL A 111 -8.22 -0.32 -3.23
N ARG A 112 -7.17 -1.12 -3.29
CA ARG A 112 -6.54 -1.73 -2.11
C ARG A 112 -5.52 -0.78 -1.49
N ASN A 113 -5.36 -0.86 -0.19
CA ASN A 113 -4.30 -0.16 0.53
C ASN A 113 -2.92 -0.53 -0.05
N GLY A 114 -2.07 0.47 -0.25
CA GLY A 114 -0.79 0.36 -0.95
C GLY A 114 -0.82 0.89 -2.39
N SER A 115 -2.00 1.20 -2.93
CA SER A 115 -2.16 1.82 -4.24
C SER A 115 -2.16 3.34 -4.13
N PHE A 116 -1.27 4.03 -4.82
CA PHE A 116 -1.28 5.49 -4.89
C PHE A 116 -2.24 5.98 -5.96
N ILE A 117 -3.18 6.84 -5.57
CA ILE A 117 -4.12 7.52 -6.47
C ILE A 117 -3.79 8.99 -6.49
N GLY A 118 -3.47 9.51 -7.67
CA GLY A 118 -3.17 10.92 -7.87
C GLY A 118 -4.42 11.81 -7.76
N GLU A 119 -4.20 13.09 -7.53
CA GLU A 119 -5.27 14.08 -7.51
C GLU A 119 -6.00 14.16 -8.86
N ASN A 120 -7.25 14.60 -8.82
CA ASN A 120 -8.12 14.76 -10.00
C ASN A 120 -8.39 13.45 -10.77
N THR A 121 -8.27 12.30 -10.11
CA THR A 121 -8.52 10.99 -10.73
C THR A 121 -9.98 10.59 -10.62
N VAL A 122 -10.51 10.02 -11.69
CA VAL A 122 -11.80 9.33 -11.71
C VAL A 122 -11.54 7.83 -11.83
N LEU A 123 -11.99 7.08 -10.83
CA LEU A 123 -11.90 5.62 -10.82
C LEU A 123 -13.25 5.06 -11.29
N MET A 124 -13.29 4.57 -12.52
CA MET A 124 -14.38 3.75 -13.03
C MET A 124 -14.32 2.34 -12.42
N PRO A 125 -15.34 1.50 -12.56
CA PRO A 125 -15.30 0.12 -12.06
C PRO A 125 -14.03 -0.59 -12.53
N SER A 126 -13.15 -0.86 -11.57
CA SER A 126 -11.79 -1.37 -11.80
C SER A 126 -11.24 -1.94 -10.50
N PHE A 127 -10.17 -2.70 -10.60
CA PHE A 127 -9.44 -3.24 -9.47
C PHE A 127 -8.00 -2.72 -9.48
N VAL A 128 -7.61 -1.98 -8.42
CA VAL A 128 -6.30 -1.31 -8.28
C VAL A 128 -5.60 -1.79 -7.02
#